data_c2f93bfdaa08eb9b46497113db276ade
#
_entry.id   c2f93bfdaa08eb9b46497113db276ade
#
_cell.length_a   1.000
_cell.length_b   1.000
_cell.length_c   1.000
_cell.angle_alpha   90.00
_cell.angle_beta   90.00
_cell.angle_gamma   90.00
#
_symmetry.space_group_name_H-M   'P 1'
#
loop_
_entity.id
_entity.type
_entity.pdbx_description
1 polymer ?
#
loop_
_entity_poly.entity_id
_entity_poly.type
_entity_poly.pdbx_seq_one_letter_code
_entity_poly.pdbx_strand_id
1 'polypeptide(L)'
;MGNPGIAVQPVDDGNSESAVRFLTEWVNDGETEARTYLAGHAEPDGASLIATDGSDVIGYVAIAWESSYAGFRSRGIPLVHQVAVAGPFRRRGIATLLMDAAEQLARDRGIVTLGITVGLFDEYGPAQRLYGRRGYIPDGRGACRGQRPLSKGMQVTVDHNLIIWLTKDLVS
;
A
#
# COMPACT_ATOMS: atom_id res chain seq x y z
N MET A 1 18.06 3.07 12.86
CA MET A 1 17.77 2.66 14.25
C MET A 1 16.28 2.44 14.38
N GLY A 2 15.86 1.22 14.69
CA GLY A 2 14.45 0.92 14.92
C GLY A 2 13.94 1.71 16.11
N ASN A 3 12.74 2.24 16.02
CA ASN A 3 12.06 2.89 17.13
C ASN A 3 11.78 1.78 18.19
N PRO A 4 12.38 1.82 19.39
CA PRO A 4 12.15 0.77 20.37
C PRO A 4 10.68 0.78 20.77
N GLY A 5 9.97 -0.31 20.47
CA GLY A 5 8.54 -0.46 20.75
C GLY A 5 7.64 -0.65 19.54
N ILE A 6 8.11 -0.31 18.33
CA ILE A 6 7.32 -0.51 17.11
C ILE A 6 7.61 -1.89 16.50
N ALA A 7 6.56 -2.65 16.28
CA ALA A 7 6.60 -3.96 15.63
C ALA A 7 5.71 -3.95 14.39
N VAL A 8 6.10 -4.70 13.35
CA VAL A 8 5.26 -4.97 12.19
C VAL A 8 4.92 -6.46 12.20
N GLN A 9 3.63 -6.77 12.07
CA GLN A 9 3.14 -8.14 12.14
C GLN A 9 1.95 -8.36 11.20
N PRO A 10 1.71 -9.60 10.76
CA PRO A 10 0.51 -9.93 10.00
C PRO A 10 -0.77 -9.69 10.80
N VAL A 11 -1.83 -9.35 10.11
CA VAL A 11 -3.18 -9.39 10.69
C VAL A 11 -3.61 -10.85 10.83
N ASP A 12 -4.10 -11.19 12.02
CA ASP A 12 -4.64 -12.49 12.37
C ASP A 12 -5.93 -12.35 13.20
N ASP A 13 -6.48 -13.45 13.66
CA ASP A 13 -7.72 -13.43 14.45
C ASP A 13 -7.57 -12.66 15.77
N GLY A 14 -6.36 -12.61 16.33
CA GLY A 14 -6.09 -11.94 17.60
C GLY A 14 -6.00 -10.42 17.50
N ASN A 15 -5.72 -9.86 16.33
CA ASN A 15 -5.52 -8.42 16.13
C ASN A 15 -6.44 -7.80 15.05
N SER A 16 -7.27 -8.61 14.38
CA SER A 16 -8.14 -8.15 13.29
C SER A 16 -9.09 -7.03 13.70
N GLU A 17 -9.67 -7.07 14.89
CA GLU A 17 -10.55 -6.00 15.40
C GLU A 17 -9.79 -4.68 15.59
N SER A 18 -8.54 -4.72 16.01
CA SER A 18 -7.69 -3.54 16.12
C SER A 18 -7.31 -2.99 14.73
N ALA A 19 -7.08 -3.86 13.76
CA ALA A 19 -6.87 -3.47 12.37
C ALA A 19 -8.13 -2.80 11.78
N VAL A 20 -9.32 -3.35 12.03
CA VAL A 20 -10.59 -2.75 11.59
C VAL A 20 -10.77 -1.36 12.19
N ARG A 21 -10.51 -1.18 13.49
CA ARG A 21 -10.59 0.16 14.13
C ARG A 21 -9.64 1.15 13.46
N PHE A 22 -8.40 0.76 13.20
CA PHE A 22 -7.44 1.60 12.49
C PHE A 22 -7.93 1.98 11.10
N LEU A 23 -8.38 1.01 10.31
CA LEU A 23 -8.90 1.25 8.97
C LEU A 23 -10.12 2.17 8.97
N THR A 24 -11.03 1.99 9.92
CA THR A 24 -12.22 2.83 10.08
C THR A 24 -11.87 4.29 10.40
N GLU A 25 -10.86 4.50 11.24
CA GLU A 25 -10.45 5.84 11.67
C GLU A 25 -9.61 6.57 10.61
N TRP A 26 -8.73 5.87 9.90
CA TRP A 26 -7.69 6.49 9.09
C TRP A 26 -7.78 6.25 7.60
N VAL A 27 -8.59 5.30 7.14
CA VAL A 27 -8.55 4.81 5.75
C VAL A 27 -9.92 4.74 5.09
N ASN A 28 -10.88 4.10 5.72
CA ASN A 28 -12.17 3.77 5.11
C ASN A 28 -13.29 4.69 5.64
N ASP A 29 -14.37 4.79 4.88
CA ASP A 29 -15.52 5.64 5.22
C ASP A 29 -16.48 4.97 6.22
N GLY A 30 -16.03 3.99 6.98
CA GLY A 30 -16.81 3.32 8.00
C GLY A 30 -16.33 1.91 8.30
N GLU A 31 -16.95 1.30 9.33
CA GLU A 31 -16.55 -0.04 9.78
C GLU A 31 -16.88 -1.13 8.76
N THR A 32 -18.01 -1.02 8.07
CA THR A 32 -18.41 -2.01 7.04
C THR A 32 -17.40 -2.06 5.91
N GLU A 33 -16.99 -0.90 5.42
CA GLU A 33 -15.97 -0.75 4.38
C GLU A 33 -14.61 -1.28 4.86
N ALA A 34 -14.23 -0.95 6.10
CA ALA A 34 -12.99 -1.44 6.71
C ALA A 34 -12.96 -2.98 6.81
N ARG A 35 -14.06 -3.59 7.26
CA ARG A 35 -14.17 -5.06 7.33
C ARG A 35 -14.13 -5.70 5.96
N THR A 36 -14.84 -5.16 4.99
CA THR A 36 -14.83 -5.62 3.59
C THR A 36 -13.43 -5.52 2.99
N TYR A 37 -12.76 -4.39 3.23
CA TYR A 37 -11.40 -4.17 2.76
C TYR A 37 -10.42 -5.17 3.35
N LEU A 38 -10.47 -5.38 4.66
CA LEU A 38 -9.60 -6.33 5.35
C LEU A 38 -9.84 -7.77 4.86
N ALA A 39 -11.09 -8.16 4.67
CA ALA A 39 -11.45 -9.48 4.15
C ALA A 39 -10.95 -9.70 2.72
N GLY A 40 -10.96 -8.67 1.88
CA GLY A 40 -10.44 -8.72 0.51
C GLY A 40 -8.91 -8.79 0.43
N HIS A 41 -8.20 -8.52 1.52
CA HIS A 41 -6.73 -8.57 1.60
C HIS A 41 -6.25 -9.57 2.66
N ALA A 42 -6.97 -10.69 2.75
CA ALA A 42 -6.59 -11.85 3.56
C ALA A 42 -6.16 -13.02 2.67
N GLU A 43 -5.41 -13.96 3.24
CA GLU A 43 -5.03 -15.17 2.51
C GLU A 43 -6.29 -15.95 2.04
N PRO A 44 -6.29 -16.55 0.83
CA PRO A 44 -5.14 -16.66 -0.09
C PRO A 44 -4.99 -15.48 -1.06
N ASP A 45 -5.92 -14.53 -1.09
CA ASP A 45 -6.01 -13.49 -2.13
C ASP A 45 -5.08 -12.31 -1.88
N GLY A 46 -4.66 -12.11 -0.63
CA GLY A 46 -3.82 -11.00 -0.23
C GLY A 46 -3.16 -11.21 1.11
N ALA A 47 -2.55 -10.16 1.62
CA ALA A 47 -2.00 -10.08 2.97
C ALA A 47 -2.19 -8.68 3.53
N SER A 48 -2.39 -8.60 4.83
CA SER A 48 -2.45 -7.35 5.58
C SER A 48 -1.42 -7.37 6.69
N LEU A 49 -0.66 -6.30 6.81
CA LEU A 49 0.33 -6.10 7.87
C LEU A 49 -0.03 -4.84 8.65
N ILE A 50 0.20 -4.88 9.96
CA ILE A 50 0.02 -3.74 10.85
C ILE A 50 1.33 -3.39 11.53
N ALA A 51 1.55 -2.09 11.73
CA ALA A 51 2.56 -1.58 12.64
C ALA A 51 1.89 -1.25 13.97
N THR A 52 2.50 -1.71 15.06
CA THR A 52 1.98 -1.49 16.42
C THR A 52 3.01 -0.79 17.30
N ASP A 53 2.51 0.02 18.22
CA ASP A 53 3.27 0.58 19.35
C ASP A 53 2.57 0.08 20.62
N GLY A 54 3.17 -0.92 21.27
CA GLY A 54 2.47 -1.67 22.31
C GLY A 54 1.25 -2.40 21.74
N SER A 55 0.07 -2.10 22.26
CA SER A 55 -1.22 -2.67 21.81
C SER A 55 -1.89 -1.86 20.70
N ASP A 56 -1.40 -0.66 20.42
CA ASP A 56 -2.05 0.26 19.50
C ASP A 56 -1.58 0.04 18.07
N VAL A 57 -2.52 -0.11 17.14
CA VAL A 57 -2.23 -0.13 15.71
C VAL A 57 -2.03 1.31 15.24
N ILE A 58 -0.86 1.57 14.68
CA ILE A 58 -0.43 2.90 14.24
C ILE A 58 -0.16 3.01 12.74
N GLY A 59 -0.18 1.88 12.04
CA GLY A 59 0.00 1.83 10.59
C GLY A 59 -0.50 0.52 9.99
N TYR A 60 -0.70 0.54 8.68
CA TYR A 60 -1.27 -0.57 7.92
C TYR A 60 -0.73 -0.58 6.50
N VAL A 61 -0.55 -1.77 5.94
CA VAL A 61 -0.30 -1.99 4.52
C VAL A 61 -0.97 -3.29 4.08
N ALA A 62 -1.50 -3.30 2.88
CA ALA A 62 -2.04 -4.51 2.25
C ALA A 62 -1.28 -4.86 0.98
N ILE A 63 -1.33 -6.14 0.61
CA ILE A 63 -0.91 -6.65 -0.69
C ILE A 63 -2.07 -7.45 -1.26
N ALA A 64 -2.44 -7.17 -2.52
CA ALA A 64 -3.28 -8.05 -3.33
C ALA A 64 -2.35 -8.91 -4.19
N TRP A 65 -2.38 -10.23 -4.00
CA TRP A 65 -1.50 -11.14 -4.74
C TRP A 65 -1.84 -11.18 -6.22
N GLU A 66 -3.09 -10.99 -6.57
CA GLU A 66 -3.54 -10.76 -7.94
C GLU A 66 -4.03 -9.31 -8.08
N SER A 67 -3.34 -8.53 -8.89
CA SER A 67 -3.70 -7.14 -9.13
C SER A 67 -5.02 -7.02 -9.88
N SER A 68 -5.86 -6.07 -9.48
CA SER A 68 -7.05 -5.67 -10.25
C SER A 68 -6.67 -5.04 -11.60
N TYR A 69 -5.47 -4.49 -11.72
CA TYR A 69 -4.95 -3.95 -12.96
C TYR A 69 -4.49 -5.07 -13.91
N ALA A 70 -5.16 -5.19 -15.05
CA ALA A 70 -4.90 -6.28 -16.01
C ALA A 70 -3.45 -6.33 -16.49
N GLY A 71 -2.80 -5.18 -16.67
CA GLY A 71 -1.39 -5.11 -17.10
C GLY A 71 -0.42 -5.68 -16.06
N PHE A 72 -0.72 -5.56 -14.78
CA PHE A 72 0.06 -6.20 -13.72
C PHE A 72 -0.32 -7.67 -13.57
N ARG A 73 -1.61 -7.98 -13.57
CA ARG A 73 -2.11 -9.35 -13.44
C ARG A 73 -1.51 -10.29 -14.50
N SER A 74 -1.49 -9.86 -15.77
CA SER A 74 -0.92 -10.66 -16.87
C SER A 74 0.58 -10.93 -16.74
N ARG A 75 1.28 -10.14 -15.93
CA ARG A 75 2.72 -10.26 -15.67
C ARG A 75 3.02 -10.87 -14.30
N GLY A 76 2.00 -11.28 -13.56
CA GLY A 76 2.16 -11.81 -12.20
C GLY A 76 2.72 -10.79 -11.20
N ILE A 77 2.38 -9.50 -11.36
CA ILE A 77 2.83 -8.41 -10.48
C ILE A 77 1.74 -8.15 -9.44
N PRO A 78 1.96 -8.50 -8.16
CA PRO A 78 1.06 -8.14 -7.08
C PRO A 78 1.02 -6.63 -6.86
N LEU A 79 -0.06 -6.15 -6.25
CA LEU A 79 -0.25 -4.75 -5.94
C LEU A 79 -0.13 -4.49 -4.44
N VAL A 80 0.81 -3.63 -4.05
CA VAL A 80 0.82 -3.06 -2.71
C VAL A 80 -0.31 -2.03 -2.63
N HIS A 81 -1.14 -2.18 -1.63
CA HIS A 81 -2.32 -1.37 -1.42
C HIS A 81 -2.27 -0.65 -0.08
N GLN A 82 -2.76 0.56 -0.04
CA GLN A 82 -3.11 1.29 1.18
C GLN A 82 -2.00 1.33 2.25
N VAL A 83 -0.88 1.92 1.93
CA VAL A 83 0.14 2.24 2.95
C VAL A 83 -0.36 3.44 3.76
N ALA A 84 -0.72 3.22 5.01
CA ALA A 84 -1.30 4.24 5.88
C ALA A 84 -0.60 4.28 7.24
N VAL A 85 -0.40 5.48 7.76
CA VAL A 85 0.15 5.73 9.11
C VAL A 85 -0.75 6.74 9.80
N ALA A 86 -1.13 6.45 11.04
CA ALA A 86 -1.90 7.37 11.88
C ALA A 86 -1.21 8.74 11.99
N GLY A 87 -1.99 9.81 11.88
CA GLY A 87 -1.47 11.18 11.83
C GLY A 87 -0.39 11.50 12.87
N PRO A 88 -0.61 11.23 14.19
CA PRO A 88 0.37 11.52 15.23
C PRO A 88 1.70 10.76 15.10
N PHE A 89 1.72 9.67 14.33
CA PHE A 89 2.88 8.79 14.17
C PHE A 89 3.60 8.98 12.82
N ARG A 90 3.15 9.90 11.99
CA ARG A 90 3.79 10.20 10.71
C ARG A 90 5.20 10.76 10.89
N ARG A 91 6.03 10.60 9.85
CA ARG A 91 7.43 11.08 9.79
C ARG A 91 8.35 10.43 10.83
N ARG A 92 8.02 9.22 11.28
CA ARG A 92 8.81 8.41 12.21
C ARG A 92 9.36 7.13 11.58
N GLY A 93 9.31 7.02 10.25
CA GLY A 93 9.80 5.85 9.51
C GLY A 93 8.87 4.64 9.52
N ILE A 94 7.62 4.78 9.98
CA ILE A 94 6.68 3.64 10.09
C ILE A 94 6.27 3.13 8.70
N ALA A 95 6.02 4.02 7.75
CA ALA A 95 5.74 3.62 6.37
C ALA A 95 6.92 2.84 5.75
N THR A 96 8.15 3.21 6.08
CA THR A 96 9.36 2.47 5.68
C THR A 96 9.36 1.05 6.24
N LEU A 97 9.06 0.89 7.54
CA LEU A 97 8.99 -0.44 8.18
C LEU A 97 7.89 -1.31 7.56
N LEU A 98 6.72 -0.73 7.28
CA LEU A 98 5.62 -1.43 6.62
C LEU A 98 6.01 -1.88 5.21
N MET A 99 6.65 -1.02 4.44
CA MET A 99 7.12 -1.36 3.09
C MET A 99 8.25 -2.41 3.13
N ASP A 100 9.17 -2.34 4.10
CA ASP A 100 10.20 -3.36 4.28
C ASP A 100 9.56 -4.73 4.51
N ALA A 101 8.59 -4.80 5.39
CA ALA A 101 7.87 -6.05 5.69
C ALA A 101 7.05 -6.56 4.49
N ALA A 102 6.36 -5.67 3.77
CA ALA A 102 5.59 -6.03 2.59
C ALA A 102 6.50 -6.57 1.46
N GLU A 103 7.61 -5.91 1.18
CA GLU A 103 8.58 -6.36 0.19
C GLU A 103 9.24 -7.69 0.59
N GLN A 104 9.53 -7.88 1.88
CA GLN A 104 10.10 -9.13 2.38
C GLN A 104 9.09 -10.29 2.24
N LEU A 105 7.83 -10.04 2.62
CA LEU A 105 6.76 -11.03 2.46
C LEU A 105 6.57 -11.44 1.00
N ALA A 106 6.66 -10.50 0.08
CA ALA A 106 6.61 -10.79 -1.36
C ALA A 106 7.82 -11.63 -1.83
N ARG A 107 9.04 -11.31 -1.37
CA ARG A 107 10.24 -12.12 -1.67
C ARG A 107 10.09 -13.54 -1.16
N ASP A 108 9.58 -13.73 0.04
CA ASP A 108 9.39 -15.04 0.67
C ASP A 108 8.38 -15.90 -0.12
N ARG A 109 7.47 -15.27 -0.86
CA ARG A 109 6.55 -15.94 -1.80
C ARG A 109 7.14 -16.14 -3.22
N GLY A 110 8.39 -15.77 -3.44
CA GLY A 110 9.03 -15.88 -4.75
C GLY A 110 8.59 -14.80 -5.75
N ILE A 111 7.97 -13.72 -5.29
CA ILE A 111 7.59 -12.58 -6.13
C ILE A 111 8.85 -11.80 -6.50
N VAL A 112 9.01 -11.53 -7.79
CA VAL A 112 10.20 -10.84 -8.32
C VAL A 112 9.97 -9.35 -8.59
N THR A 113 8.71 -8.94 -8.77
CA THR A 113 8.35 -7.55 -9.04
C THR A 113 7.08 -7.20 -8.26
N LEU A 114 7.10 -6.07 -7.57
CA LEU A 114 5.92 -5.48 -6.93
C LEU A 114 5.44 -4.24 -7.69
N GLY A 115 4.14 -4.04 -7.71
CA GLY A 115 3.48 -2.84 -8.19
C GLY A 115 2.88 -2.01 -7.06
N ILE A 116 2.78 -0.72 -7.29
CA ILE A 116 2.10 0.22 -6.39
C ILE A 116 1.56 1.40 -7.21
N THR A 117 0.55 2.07 -6.71
CA THR A 117 0.09 3.34 -7.26
C THR A 117 0.41 4.48 -6.31
N VAL A 118 0.55 5.68 -6.86
CA VAL A 118 0.62 6.89 -6.05
C VAL A 118 -0.17 8.01 -6.72
N GLY A 119 -0.88 8.78 -5.91
CA GLY A 119 -1.62 9.95 -6.39
C GLY A 119 -0.70 11.05 -6.89
N LEU A 120 -1.25 11.92 -7.75
CA LEU A 120 -0.51 12.97 -8.44
C LEU A 120 -0.85 14.38 -7.93
N PHE A 121 -1.32 14.51 -6.70
CA PHE A 121 -1.51 15.83 -6.07
C PHE A 121 -0.72 15.94 -4.76
N ASP A 122 -0.71 17.12 -4.17
CA ASP A 122 0.26 17.51 -3.14
C ASP A 122 0.26 16.64 -1.88
N GLU A 123 -0.88 16.11 -1.46
CA GLU A 123 -0.99 15.20 -0.31
C GLU A 123 -0.15 13.92 -0.49
N TYR A 124 0.07 13.48 -1.73
CA TYR A 124 0.89 12.31 -2.05
C TYR A 124 2.39 12.59 -2.20
N GLY A 125 2.81 13.84 -2.04
CA GLY A 125 4.23 14.21 -2.13
C GLY A 125 5.15 13.36 -1.26
N PRO A 126 4.86 13.16 0.03
CA PRO A 126 5.65 12.27 0.89
C PRO A 126 5.70 10.82 0.41
N ALA A 127 4.59 10.28 -0.07
CA ALA A 127 4.52 8.92 -0.61
C ALA A 127 5.32 8.78 -1.92
N GLN A 128 5.22 9.76 -2.82
CA GLN A 128 6.03 9.81 -4.05
C GLN A 128 7.53 9.76 -3.72
N ARG A 129 7.98 10.54 -2.73
CA ARG A 129 9.37 10.51 -2.27
C ARG A 129 9.77 9.17 -1.68
N LEU A 130 8.93 8.59 -0.84
CA LEU A 130 9.18 7.29 -0.21
C LEU A 130 9.37 6.20 -1.28
N TYR A 131 8.43 6.09 -2.22
CA TYR A 131 8.48 5.06 -3.24
C TYR A 131 9.67 5.26 -4.20
N GLY A 132 9.95 6.51 -4.60
CA GLY A 132 11.12 6.82 -5.41
C GLY A 132 12.45 6.43 -4.73
N ARG A 133 12.61 6.73 -3.45
CA ARG A 133 13.80 6.34 -2.67
C ARG A 133 13.94 4.83 -2.53
N ARG A 134 12.82 4.10 -2.53
CA ARG A 134 12.79 2.64 -2.45
C ARG A 134 13.05 1.96 -3.79
N GLY A 135 13.18 2.71 -4.88
CA GLY A 135 13.46 2.18 -6.21
C GLY A 135 12.22 1.81 -7.01
N TYR A 136 11.03 2.27 -6.60
CA TYR A 136 9.85 2.17 -7.45
C TYR A 136 9.95 3.18 -8.59
N ILE A 137 9.74 2.71 -9.81
CA ILE A 137 9.81 3.52 -11.03
C ILE A 137 8.48 3.47 -11.79
N PRO A 138 8.13 4.54 -12.54
CA PRO A 138 6.95 4.53 -13.39
C PRO A 138 6.94 3.36 -14.38
N ASP A 139 5.76 2.80 -14.60
CA ASP A 139 5.57 1.65 -15.50
C ASP A 139 5.59 2.04 -17.01
N GLY A 140 5.73 3.31 -17.31
CA GLY A 140 5.85 3.84 -18.68
C GLY A 140 4.56 4.36 -19.29
N ARG A 141 3.41 4.23 -18.60
CA ARG A 141 2.11 4.69 -19.14
C ARG A 141 1.79 6.15 -18.80
N GLY A 142 2.61 6.80 -17.97
CA GLY A 142 2.38 8.17 -17.53
C GLY A 142 1.23 8.29 -16.52
N ALA A 143 0.64 9.47 -16.46
CA ALA A 143 -0.52 9.71 -15.61
C ALA A 143 -1.73 8.91 -16.08
N CYS A 144 -2.45 8.34 -15.12
CA CYS A 144 -3.64 7.54 -15.35
C CYS A 144 -4.82 8.06 -14.53
N ARG A 145 -6.02 7.86 -15.05
CA ARG A 145 -7.23 7.91 -14.25
C ARG A 145 -7.67 6.47 -13.97
N GLY A 146 -7.42 6.00 -12.77
CA GLY A 146 -7.49 4.58 -12.48
C GLY A 146 -6.54 3.78 -13.40
N GLN A 147 -7.08 2.83 -14.14
CA GLN A 147 -6.31 2.02 -15.08
C GLN A 147 -6.13 2.65 -16.46
N ARG A 148 -6.82 3.76 -16.75
CA ARG A 148 -6.82 4.40 -18.07
C ARG A 148 -5.70 5.44 -18.18
N PRO A 149 -4.73 5.27 -19.09
CA PRO A 149 -3.73 6.29 -19.39
C PRO A 149 -4.39 7.56 -19.95
N LEU A 150 -3.84 8.70 -19.56
CA LEU A 150 -4.28 10.00 -20.03
C LEU A 150 -3.47 10.44 -21.24
N SER A 151 -4.15 11.11 -22.17
CA SER A 151 -3.53 11.67 -23.37
C SER A 151 -3.37 13.18 -23.26
N LYS A 152 -2.41 13.72 -24.01
CA LYS A 152 -2.21 15.17 -24.13
C LYS A 152 -3.52 15.88 -24.52
N GLY A 153 -3.84 16.95 -23.82
CA GLY A 153 -5.04 17.76 -24.05
C GLY A 153 -6.30 17.31 -23.28
N MET A 154 -6.25 16.17 -22.60
CA MET A 154 -7.36 15.77 -21.73
C MET A 154 -7.46 16.68 -20.50
N GLN A 155 -8.69 16.95 -20.08
CA GLN A 155 -9.01 17.61 -18.83
C GLN A 155 -9.56 16.56 -17.86
N VAL A 156 -9.03 16.53 -16.63
CA VAL A 156 -9.42 15.55 -15.61
C VAL A 156 -9.54 16.22 -14.24
N THR A 157 -10.38 15.65 -13.39
CA THR A 157 -10.46 16.06 -12.00
C THR A 157 -9.22 15.57 -11.24
N VAL A 158 -8.68 16.44 -10.40
CA VAL A 158 -7.60 16.06 -9.46
C VAL A 158 -8.24 15.46 -8.21
N ASP A 159 -8.15 14.16 -8.08
CA ASP A 159 -8.63 13.37 -6.96
C ASP A 159 -7.79 12.10 -6.78
N HIS A 160 -8.19 11.21 -5.86
CA HIS A 160 -7.46 9.98 -5.55
C HIS A 160 -7.37 8.98 -6.72
N ASN A 161 -8.14 9.15 -7.79
CA ASN A 161 -8.06 8.33 -8.99
C ASN A 161 -7.07 8.88 -10.04
N LEU A 162 -6.53 10.07 -9.84
CA LEU A 162 -5.45 10.61 -10.66
C LEU A 162 -4.13 10.10 -10.10
N ILE A 163 -3.56 9.09 -10.76
CA ILE A 163 -2.47 8.28 -10.24
C ILE A 163 -1.39 8.01 -11.29
N ILE A 164 -0.26 7.53 -10.83
CA ILE A 164 0.76 6.88 -11.64
C ILE A 164 1.01 5.47 -11.10
N TRP A 165 1.23 4.52 -11.99
CA TRP A 165 1.57 3.13 -11.67
C TRP A 165 3.07 2.98 -11.63
N LEU A 166 3.58 2.40 -10.55
CA LEU A 166 5.00 2.20 -10.31
C LEU A 166 5.29 0.71 -10.12
N THR A 167 6.48 0.29 -10.50
CA THR A 167 6.98 -1.08 -10.25
C THR A 167 8.37 -1.04 -9.63
N LYS A 168 8.68 -2.09 -8.86
CA LYS A 168 10.01 -2.32 -8.31
C LYS A 168 10.38 -3.78 -8.46
N ASP A 169 11.55 -4.05 -9.02
CA ASP A 169 12.13 -5.38 -9.00
C ASP A 169 12.71 -5.67 -7.61
N LEU A 170 12.32 -6.81 -7.05
CA LEU A 170 12.71 -7.23 -5.70
C LEU A 170 13.99 -8.07 -5.68
N VAL A 171 14.40 -8.58 -6.83
CA VAL A 171 15.66 -9.30 -6.98
C VAL A 171 16.80 -8.29 -7.10
N SER A 172 17.80 -8.47 -6.28
CA SER A 172 19.06 -7.70 -6.31
C SER A 172 20.12 -8.47 -7.09
#